data_c5a2b9faab7f048d005b1071fb20b40d
#
_entry.id   c5a2b9faab7f048d005b1071fb20b40d
#
_cell.length_a   1.000
_cell.length_b   1.000
_cell.length_c   1.000
_cell.angle_alpha   90.00
_cell.angle_beta   90.00
_cell.angle_gamma   90.00
#
_symmetry.space_group_name_H-M   'P 1'
#
loop_
_entity.id
_entity.type
_entity.pdbx_description
1 polymer ?
#
loop_
_entity_poly.entity_id
_entity_poly.type
_entity_poly.pdbx_seq_one_letter_code
_entity_poly.pdbx_strand_id
1 'polypeptide(L)'
;CVEYSPTEEHFPFNFDDFTKDGCENYVSTPNHGVWDKTLYDSTLERDFAADADKENSDVVCFLKFPSWYKIPTPIGSYNPDFGVVLKRVSLKDTNDKREFYFVVEIKGTNDITDTKALSPHEVARIKCAIKHFRSIGIEAYYKAPIREYKTFKSQADQTINTDKENGNISVSYTHLR
;
A
#
# COMPACT_ATOMS: atom_id res chain seq x y z
N CYS A 1 14.14 20.95 6.09
CA CYS A 1 13.50 20.28 4.95
C CYS A 1 14.33 19.08 4.56
N VAL A 2 13.79 17.90 4.56
CA VAL A 2 14.43 16.74 3.95
C VAL A 2 13.97 16.75 2.50
N GLU A 3 14.89 16.97 1.58
CA GLU A 3 14.63 16.87 0.15
C GLU A 3 14.73 15.39 -0.23
N TYR A 4 13.68 14.86 -0.84
CA TYR A 4 13.65 13.50 -1.35
C TYR A 4 13.85 13.55 -2.86
N SER A 5 14.86 12.85 -3.34
CA SER A 5 15.06 12.59 -4.77
C SER A 5 14.64 11.14 -5.05
N PRO A 6 13.86 10.88 -6.11
CA PRO A 6 13.68 9.51 -6.57
C PRO A 6 15.06 8.92 -6.90
N THR A 7 15.37 7.76 -6.35
CA THR A 7 16.54 7.00 -6.77
C THR A 7 16.12 6.08 -7.91
N GLU A 8 16.94 5.96 -8.94
CA GLU A 8 16.73 4.97 -10.01
C GLU A 8 17.12 3.54 -9.56
N GLU A 9 17.42 3.37 -8.28
CA GLU A 9 17.81 2.09 -7.72
C GLU A 9 16.60 1.18 -7.62
N HIS A 10 16.64 0.09 -8.36
CA HIS A 10 15.71 -1.02 -8.23
C HIS A 10 16.23 -1.95 -7.14
N PHE A 11 15.40 -2.22 -6.14
CA PHE A 11 15.70 -3.21 -5.10
C PHE A 11 15.01 -4.53 -5.47
N PRO A 12 15.73 -5.48 -6.09
CA PRO A 12 15.15 -6.80 -6.30
C PRO A 12 14.98 -7.46 -4.93
N PHE A 13 13.79 -7.95 -4.65
CA PHE A 13 13.54 -8.78 -3.49
C PHE A 13 12.86 -10.08 -3.91
N ASN A 14 13.32 -11.18 -3.31
CA ASN A 14 12.84 -12.52 -3.56
C ASN A 14 11.89 -12.94 -2.43
N PHE A 15 11.14 -14.00 -2.66
CA PHE A 15 10.28 -14.56 -1.62
C PHE A 15 11.08 -14.95 -0.36
N ASP A 16 12.31 -15.42 -0.53
CA ASP A 16 13.20 -15.79 0.57
C ASP A 16 13.58 -14.61 1.48
N ASP A 17 13.49 -13.37 0.98
CA ASP A 17 13.69 -12.16 1.81
C ASP A 17 12.61 -11.99 2.88
N PHE A 18 11.49 -12.68 2.74
CA PHE A 18 10.36 -12.65 3.66
C PHE A 18 10.34 -13.84 4.61
N THR A 19 11.03 -14.93 4.26
CA THR A 19 11.13 -16.12 5.10
C THR A 19 12.22 -15.92 6.14
N LYS A 20 11.83 -15.65 7.39
CA LYS A 20 12.69 -15.95 8.52
C LYS A 20 12.57 -17.44 8.80
N ASP A 21 13.66 -18.10 9.13
CA ASP A 21 13.67 -19.49 9.56
C ASP A 21 12.53 -19.74 10.57
N GLY A 22 11.60 -20.63 10.24
CA GLY A 22 10.47 -20.99 11.07
C GLY A 22 9.19 -20.15 10.94
N CYS A 23 9.09 -19.19 10.02
CA CYS A 23 7.84 -18.49 9.75
C CYS A 23 6.93 -19.34 8.84
N GLU A 24 5.97 -20.03 9.45
CA GLU A 24 4.94 -20.81 8.74
C GLU A 24 3.65 -19.99 8.46
N ASN A 25 3.60 -18.72 8.85
CA ASN A 25 2.42 -17.89 8.74
C ASN A 25 2.30 -17.28 7.34
N TYR A 26 1.69 -18.01 6.43
CA TYR A 26 1.36 -17.49 5.11
C TYR A 26 -0.08 -17.81 4.71
N VAL A 27 -0.64 -16.98 3.85
CA VAL A 27 -1.92 -17.19 3.18
C VAL A 27 -1.67 -17.37 1.68
N SER A 28 -2.45 -18.26 1.03
CA SER A 28 -2.38 -18.45 -0.42
C SER A 28 -2.95 -17.23 -1.13
N THR A 29 -2.21 -16.69 -2.09
CA THR A 29 -2.55 -15.48 -2.85
C THR A 29 -2.16 -15.61 -4.33
N PRO A 30 -2.68 -16.64 -5.04
CA PRO A 30 -2.27 -16.96 -6.40
C PRO A 30 -2.84 -16.01 -7.47
N ASN A 31 -3.88 -15.21 -7.16
CA ASN A 31 -4.57 -14.42 -8.17
C ASN A 31 -3.95 -13.03 -8.34
N HIS A 32 -3.67 -12.34 -7.23
CA HIS A 32 -3.23 -10.95 -7.22
C HIS A 32 -1.99 -10.70 -6.36
N GLY A 33 -1.56 -11.65 -5.54
CA GLY A 33 -0.28 -11.56 -4.84
C GLY A 33 0.88 -11.55 -5.85
N VAL A 34 1.93 -10.77 -5.59
CA VAL A 34 3.17 -10.84 -6.39
C VAL A 34 3.79 -12.23 -6.36
N TRP A 35 3.53 -12.97 -5.29
CA TRP A 35 3.83 -14.41 -5.15
C TRP A 35 2.56 -15.18 -4.79
N ASP A 36 2.56 -16.48 -5.04
CA ASP A 36 1.44 -17.37 -4.73
C ASP A 36 1.11 -17.46 -3.22
N LYS A 37 1.96 -16.86 -2.40
CA LYS A 37 1.85 -16.84 -0.94
C LYS A 37 2.24 -15.48 -0.39
N THR A 38 1.47 -15.00 0.58
CA THR A 38 1.77 -13.78 1.32
C THR A 38 1.99 -14.11 2.79
N LEU A 39 3.14 -13.71 3.31
CA LEU A 39 3.42 -13.82 4.75
C LEU A 39 2.62 -12.79 5.53
N TYR A 40 2.28 -13.11 6.76
CA TYR A 40 1.59 -12.18 7.66
C TYR A 40 2.13 -12.26 9.08
N ASP A 41 2.12 -11.14 9.77
CA ASP A 41 2.50 -11.02 11.18
C ASP A 41 1.26 -10.99 12.09
N SER A 42 0.07 -10.72 11.54
CA SER A 42 -1.19 -10.66 12.26
C SER A 42 -2.35 -11.28 11.48
N THR A 43 -3.41 -11.68 12.19
CA THR A 43 -4.64 -12.18 11.56
C THR A 43 -5.32 -11.13 10.68
N LEU A 44 -5.21 -9.84 11.03
CA LEU A 44 -5.76 -8.74 10.24
C LEU A 44 -5.04 -8.62 8.88
N GLU A 45 -3.72 -8.77 8.87
CA GLU A 45 -2.95 -8.78 7.61
C GLU A 45 -3.29 -9.99 6.75
N ARG A 46 -3.43 -11.19 7.38
CA ARG A 46 -3.88 -12.39 6.70
C ARG A 46 -5.23 -12.17 5.99
N ASP A 47 -6.19 -11.64 6.72
CA ASP A 47 -7.55 -11.43 6.23
C ASP A 47 -7.57 -10.36 5.14
N PHE A 48 -6.77 -9.29 5.29
CA PHE A 48 -6.58 -8.27 4.25
C PHE A 48 -6.01 -8.86 2.96
N ALA A 49 -4.94 -9.66 3.05
CA ALA A 49 -4.31 -10.29 1.89
C ALA A 49 -5.26 -11.29 1.21
N ALA A 50 -5.99 -12.10 1.99
CA ALA A 50 -6.98 -13.03 1.46
C ALA A 50 -8.13 -12.31 0.74
N ASP A 51 -8.58 -11.16 1.26
CA ASP A 51 -9.62 -10.36 0.61
C ASP A 51 -9.11 -9.64 -0.64
N ALA A 52 -7.86 -9.17 -0.64
CA ALA A 52 -7.23 -8.54 -1.79
C ALA A 52 -7.00 -9.52 -2.95
N ASP A 53 -6.82 -10.82 -2.66
CA ASP A 53 -6.57 -11.86 -3.65
C ASP A 53 -7.84 -12.47 -4.27
N LYS A 54 -9.04 -12.02 -3.86
CA LYS A 54 -10.31 -12.57 -4.40
C LYS A 54 -10.43 -12.30 -5.89
N GLU A 55 -10.93 -13.30 -6.62
CA GLU A 55 -11.28 -13.16 -8.04
C GLU A 55 -12.23 -11.99 -8.28
N ASN A 56 -12.13 -11.37 -9.44
CA ASN A 56 -12.91 -10.19 -9.85
C ASN A 56 -12.66 -8.94 -8.99
N SER A 57 -11.54 -8.86 -8.29
CA SER A 57 -11.12 -7.64 -7.63
C SER A 57 -10.51 -6.66 -8.64
N ASP A 58 -10.56 -5.35 -8.32
CA ASP A 58 -9.86 -4.33 -9.12
C ASP A 58 -8.35 -4.31 -8.81
N VAL A 59 -7.88 -5.23 -7.99
CA VAL A 59 -6.47 -5.37 -7.64
C VAL A 59 -5.72 -5.91 -8.85
N VAL A 60 -4.70 -5.18 -9.29
CA VAL A 60 -3.75 -5.66 -10.32
C VAL A 60 -2.75 -6.59 -9.66
N CYS A 61 -2.12 -6.10 -8.61
CA CYS A 61 -1.24 -6.89 -7.76
C CYS A 61 -1.11 -6.25 -6.39
N PHE A 62 -0.65 -7.02 -5.42
CA PHE A 62 -0.24 -6.52 -4.11
C PHE A 62 0.94 -7.31 -3.57
N LEU A 63 1.65 -6.70 -2.64
CA LEU A 63 2.73 -7.35 -1.90
C LEU A 63 2.75 -6.88 -0.45
N LYS A 64 3.17 -7.74 0.48
CA LYS A 64 3.58 -7.31 1.80
C LYS A 64 5.01 -6.79 1.72
N PHE A 65 5.30 -5.61 2.29
CA PHE A 65 6.66 -5.10 2.32
C PHE A 65 7.54 -5.93 3.26
N PRO A 66 8.77 -6.25 2.85
CA PRO A 66 9.71 -6.96 3.71
C PRO A 66 10.17 -6.09 4.89
N SER A 67 10.57 -6.73 5.98
CA SER A 67 10.96 -6.03 7.22
C SER A 67 12.18 -5.10 7.07
N TRP A 68 13.00 -5.30 6.04
CA TRP A 68 14.15 -4.45 5.72
C TRP A 68 13.75 -3.20 4.92
N TYR A 69 12.57 -3.19 4.25
CA TYR A 69 12.06 -1.99 3.60
C TYR A 69 11.66 -0.97 4.66
N LYS A 70 12.44 0.06 4.82
CA LYS A 70 12.26 1.06 5.88
C LYS A 70 12.32 2.46 5.34
N ILE A 71 11.32 3.24 5.70
CA ILE A 71 11.23 4.67 5.41
C ILE A 71 11.81 5.41 6.61
N PRO A 72 12.87 6.22 6.45
CA PRO A 72 13.40 7.04 7.55
C PRO A 72 12.39 8.12 7.91
N THR A 73 12.09 8.24 9.20
CA THR A 73 11.25 9.32 9.73
C THR A 73 11.94 10.01 10.90
N PRO A 74 11.55 11.25 11.26
CA PRO A 74 12.14 11.95 12.40
C PRO A 74 12.03 11.24 13.74
N ILE A 75 11.13 10.24 13.84
CA ILE A 75 10.90 9.46 15.06
C ILE A 75 11.32 7.98 14.93
N GLY A 76 12.19 7.70 13.99
CA GLY A 76 12.71 6.35 13.73
C GLY A 76 12.24 5.77 12.40
N SER A 77 12.73 4.59 12.07
CA SER A 77 12.37 3.89 10.83
C SER A 77 10.92 3.41 10.87
N TYR A 78 10.26 3.53 9.73
CA TYR A 78 8.90 3.07 9.51
C TYR A 78 8.88 2.02 8.38
N ASN A 79 8.18 0.92 8.60
CA ASN A 79 7.96 -0.11 7.61
C ASN A 79 6.45 -0.25 7.40
N PRO A 80 5.89 0.16 6.26
CA PRO A 80 4.49 -0.06 5.94
C PRO A 80 4.21 -1.55 5.68
N ASP A 81 2.93 -1.96 5.82
CA ASP A 81 2.58 -3.37 5.69
C ASP A 81 2.44 -3.81 4.23
N PHE A 82 1.67 -3.09 3.42
CA PHE A 82 1.35 -3.51 2.04
C PHE A 82 1.53 -2.42 1.01
N GLY A 83 1.97 -2.84 -0.20
CA GLY A 83 1.80 -2.11 -1.44
C GLY A 83 0.67 -2.74 -2.25
N VAL A 84 -0.27 -1.94 -2.78
CA VAL A 84 -1.41 -2.40 -3.55
C VAL A 84 -1.55 -1.57 -4.81
N VAL A 85 -1.68 -2.22 -5.95
CA VAL A 85 -1.97 -1.58 -7.24
C VAL A 85 -3.41 -1.87 -7.62
N LEU A 86 -4.20 -0.82 -7.75
CA LEU A 86 -5.57 -0.91 -8.22
C LEU A 86 -5.68 -0.43 -9.66
N LYS A 87 -6.50 -1.11 -10.45
CA LYS A 87 -6.82 -0.75 -11.82
C LYS A 87 -8.21 -0.19 -11.90
N ARG A 88 -8.35 0.88 -12.65
CA ARG A 88 -9.65 1.38 -13.04
C ARG A 88 -9.77 1.43 -14.55
N VAL A 89 -10.89 0.91 -15.06
CA VAL A 89 -11.30 1.06 -16.45
C VAL A 89 -12.37 2.14 -16.50
N SER A 90 -12.17 3.18 -17.30
CA SER A 90 -13.19 4.20 -17.50
C SER A 90 -14.39 3.62 -18.26
N LEU A 91 -15.61 3.82 -17.74
CA LEU A 91 -16.84 3.43 -18.45
C LEU A 91 -17.08 4.20 -19.74
N LYS A 92 -16.42 5.37 -19.90
CA LYS A 92 -16.57 6.24 -21.08
C LYS A 92 -15.49 5.99 -22.15
N ASP A 93 -14.32 5.50 -21.74
CA ASP A 93 -13.22 5.19 -22.62
C ASP A 93 -12.48 3.95 -22.10
N THR A 94 -12.70 2.83 -22.78
CA THR A 94 -12.08 1.54 -22.42
C THR A 94 -10.56 1.53 -22.64
N ASN A 95 -10.01 2.54 -23.34
CA ASN A 95 -8.56 2.70 -23.51
C ASN A 95 -7.93 3.51 -22.38
N ASP A 96 -8.71 4.22 -21.58
CA ASP A 96 -8.20 4.92 -20.38
C ASP A 96 -8.10 3.94 -19.20
N LYS A 97 -7.06 3.12 -19.25
CA LYS A 97 -6.68 2.19 -18.18
C LYS A 97 -5.66 2.90 -17.30
N ARG A 98 -6.04 3.23 -16.08
CA ARG A 98 -5.14 3.85 -15.10
C ARG A 98 -4.89 2.91 -13.95
N GLU A 99 -3.64 2.90 -13.50
CA GLU A 99 -3.19 2.20 -12.31
C GLU A 99 -2.96 3.21 -11.19
N PHE A 100 -3.38 2.83 -9.99
CA PHE A 100 -3.26 3.64 -8.79
C PHE A 100 -2.49 2.86 -7.74
N TYR A 101 -1.44 3.47 -7.22
CA TYR A 101 -0.52 2.85 -6.28
C TYR A 101 -0.89 3.26 -4.86
N PHE A 102 -1.11 2.30 -4.00
CA PHE A 102 -1.44 2.52 -2.59
C PHE A 102 -0.41 1.88 -1.68
N VAL A 103 -0.04 2.59 -0.63
CA VAL A 103 0.70 2.05 0.51
C VAL A 103 -0.26 1.98 1.68
N VAL A 104 -0.35 0.81 2.31
CA VAL A 104 -1.38 0.51 3.31
C VAL A 104 -0.72 0.08 4.61
N GLU A 105 -1.23 0.61 5.72
CA GLU A 105 -0.85 0.22 7.09
C GLU A 105 -2.04 -0.41 7.80
N ILE A 106 -1.89 -1.65 8.20
CA ILE A 106 -2.93 -2.44 8.87
C ILE A 106 -2.87 -2.22 10.38
N LYS A 107 -3.99 -1.87 10.98
CA LYS A 107 -4.14 -1.66 12.43
C LYS A 107 -5.48 -2.20 12.92
N GLY A 108 -5.60 -2.40 14.24
CA GLY A 108 -6.84 -2.85 14.87
C GLY A 108 -8.02 -1.89 14.78
N THR A 109 -7.84 -0.73 14.16
CA THR A 109 -8.84 0.34 14.01
C THR A 109 -8.72 1.02 12.66
N ASN A 110 -9.78 1.72 12.24
CA ASN A 110 -9.77 2.65 11.10
C ASN A 110 -9.68 4.12 11.55
N ASP A 111 -9.61 4.37 12.84
CA ASP A 111 -9.59 5.72 13.42
C ASP A 111 -8.23 6.02 14.05
N ILE A 112 -7.53 7.00 13.49
CA ILE A 112 -6.21 7.46 13.99
C ILE A 112 -6.30 8.08 15.39
N THR A 113 -7.49 8.43 15.85
CA THR A 113 -7.72 9.01 17.19
C THR A 113 -8.06 7.96 18.25
N ASP A 114 -8.17 6.70 17.86
CA ASP A 114 -8.48 5.61 18.78
C ASP A 114 -7.26 5.27 19.66
N THR A 115 -7.20 5.91 20.81
CA THR A 115 -6.13 5.74 21.81
C THR A 115 -6.13 4.37 22.52
N LYS A 116 -7.18 3.55 22.33
CA LYS A 116 -7.23 2.19 22.86
C LYS A 116 -6.56 1.20 21.93
N ALA A 117 -6.64 1.44 20.64
CA ALA A 117 -6.06 0.57 19.61
C ALA A 117 -4.69 1.04 19.12
N LEU A 118 -4.36 2.33 19.28
CA LEU A 118 -3.11 2.92 18.81
C LEU A 118 -2.36 3.61 19.95
N SER A 119 -1.10 3.26 20.11
CA SER A 119 -0.19 4.00 20.99
C SER A 119 0.16 5.38 20.41
N PRO A 120 0.54 6.37 21.25
CA PRO A 120 0.98 7.68 20.77
C PRO A 120 2.13 7.60 19.75
N HIS A 121 3.01 6.61 19.89
CA HIS A 121 4.12 6.39 18.98
C HIS A 121 3.66 5.89 17.60
N GLU A 122 2.68 4.99 17.54
CA GLU A 122 2.08 4.54 16.28
C GLU A 122 1.35 5.67 15.55
N VAL A 123 0.57 6.46 16.29
CA VAL A 123 -0.08 7.67 15.74
C VAL A 123 0.96 8.62 15.13
N ALA A 124 2.06 8.86 15.84
CA ALA A 124 3.12 9.73 15.36
C ALA A 124 3.79 9.17 14.10
N ARG A 125 4.05 7.85 14.02
CA ARG A 125 4.58 7.17 12.83
C ARG A 125 3.65 7.32 11.63
N ILE A 126 2.36 7.05 11.79
CA ILE A 126 1.36 7.22 10.74
C ILE A 126 1.33 8.67 10.24
N LYS A 127 1.35 9.66 11.14
CA LYS A 127 1.40 11.08 10.76
C LYS A 127 2.67 11.44 9.99
N CYS A 128 3.82 10.89 10.37
CA CYS A 128 5.07 11.06 9.63
C CYS A 128 4.98 10.45 8.24
N ALA A 129 4.45 9.23 8.11
CA ALA A 129 4.25 8.55 6.84
C ALA A 129 3.31 9.34 5.91
N ILE A 130 2.19 9.87 6.42
CA ILE A 130 1.29 10.74 5.64
C ILE A 130 2.04 11.94 5.05
N LYS A 131 2.88 12.60 5.86
CA LYS A 131 3.67 13.75 5.40
C LYS A 131 4.73 13.33 4.38
N HIS A 132 5.39 12.20 4.63
CA HIS A 132 6.40 11.65 3.74
C HIS A 132 5.80 11.39 2.34
N PHE A 133 4.75 10.58 2.24
CA PHE A 133 4.12 10.26 0.95
C PHE A 133 3.55 11.48 0.24
N ARG A 134 3.06 12.48 0.95
CA ARG A 134 2.64 13.76 0.36
C ARG A 134 3.81 14.57 -0.20
N SER A 135 4.99 14.51 0.43
CA SER A 135 6.14 15.33 0.03
C SER A 135 6.91 14.74 -1.15
N ILE A 136 6.83 13.44 -1.37
CA ILE A 136 7.53 12.77 -2.48
C ILE A 136 6.92 13.15 -3.83
N GLY A 137 5.66 13.64 -3.86
CA GLY A 137 4.99 14.01 -5.11
C GLY A 137 4.76 12.83 -6.06
N ILE A 138 4.98 11.62 -5.58
CA ILE A 138 4.71 10.37 -6.31
C ILE A 138 3.22 10.09 -6.20
N GLU A 139 2.65 9.53 -7.24
CA GLU A 139 1.25 9.12 -7.36
C GLU A 139 0.87 7.97 -6.41
N ALA A 140 1.61 7.78 -5.33
CA ALA A 140 1.34 6.77 -4.33
C ALA A 140 0.50 7.35 -3.18
N TYR A 141 -0.66 6.75 -2.98
CA TYR A 141 -1.58 7.15 -1.92
C TYR A 141 -1.36 6.32 -0.67
N TYR A 142 -1.11 6.98 0.45
CA TYR A 142 -0.97 6.32 1.74
C TYR A 142 -2.31 6.22 2.47
N LYS A 143 -2.69 5.01 2.91
CA LYS A 143 -3.92 4.71 3.65
C LYS A 143 -3.59 4.07 5.00
N ALA A 144 -3.86 4.78 6.07
CA ALA A 144 -3.62 4.34 7.44
C ALA A 144 -4.45 5.16 8.46
N PRO A 145 -4.88 4.57 9.56
CA PRO A 145 -4.89 3.13 9.82
C PRO A 145 -6.01 2.43 9.05
N ILE A 146 -5.80 1.19 8.65
CA ILE A 146 -6.78 0.35 7.97
C ILE A 146 -6.95 -0.95 8.77
N ARG A 147 -8.21 -1.31 9.07
CA ARG A 147 -8.51 -2.55 9.77
C ARG A 147 -8.83 -3.70 8.83
N GLU A 148 -9.52 -3.41 7.72
CA GLU A 148 -10.04 -4.43 6.81
C GLU A 148 -9.99 -3.97 5.35
N TYR A 149 -9.92 -4.89 4.42
CA TYR A 149 -9.85 -4.62 2.98
C TYR A 149 -11.02 -3.78 2.47
N LYS A 150 -12.24 -4.04 2.96
CA LYS A 150 -13.44 -3.29 2.56
C LYS A 150 -13.32 -1.79 2.86
N THR A 151 -12.77 -1.42 4.01
CA THR A 151 -12.52 -0.01 4.37
C THR A 151 -11.45 0.59 3.47
N PHE A 152 -10.35 -0.13 3.24
CA PHE A 152 -9.32 0.28 2.29
C PHE A 152 -9.92 0.56 0.90
N LYS A 153 -10.69 -0.40 0.36
CA LYS A 153 -11.31 -0.28 -0.97
C LYS A 153 -12.21 0.94 -1.08
N SER A 154 -13.06 1.17 -0.09
CA SER A 154 -13.93 2.35 -0.05
C SER A 154 -13.13 3.67 -0.07
N GLN A 155 -12.07 3.78 0.73
CA GLN A 155 -11.21 4.95 0.76
C GLN A 155 -10.39 5.12 -0.53
N ALA A 156 -9.96 4.02 -1.15
CA ALA A 156 -9.26 4.05 -2.42
C ALA A 156 -10.18 4.55 -3.54
N ASP A 157 -11.41 4.05 -3.61
CA ASP A 157 -12.40 4.48 -4.61
C ASP A 157 -12.74 5.96 -4.48
N GLN A 158 -12.87 6.48 -3.26
CA GLN A 158 -13.05 7.92 -3.03
C GLN A 158 -11.86 8.73 -3.58
N THR A 159 -10.63 8.30 -3.30
CA THR A 159 -9.43 8.96 -3.79
C THR A 159 -9.38 8.97 -5.31
N ILE A 160 -9.59 7.82 -5.94
CA ILE A 160 -9.61 7.67 -7.40
C ILE A 160 -10.68 8.56 -8.04
N ASN A 161 -11.85 8.72 -7.40
CA ASN A 161 -12.92 9.58 -7.90
C ASN A 161 -12.58 11.06 -7.76
N THR A 162 -12.01 11.48 -6.64
CA THR A 162 -11.62 12.88 -6.38
C THR A 162 -10.53 13.35 -7.36
N ASP A 163 -9.57 12.51 -7.70
CA ASP A 163 -8.52 12.85 -8.67
C ASP A 163 -9.09 13.11 -10.06
N LYS A 164 -10.17 12.42 -10.41
CA LYS A 164 -10.88 12.71 -11.69
C LYS A 164 -11.51 14.09 -11.71
N GLU A 165 -12.15 14.49 -10.62
CA GLU A 165 -12.87 15.77 -10.55
C GLU A 165 -11.90 16.95 -10.57
N ASN A 166 -10.70 16.78 -10.01
CA ASN A 166 -9.68 17.82 -9.95
C ASN A 166 -8.81 17.92 -11.21
N GLY A 167 -9.04 17.10 -12.23
CA GLY A 167 -8.32 17.17 -13.50
C GLY A 167 -6.82 16.92 -13.41
N ASN A 168 -6.36 16.30 -12.34
CA ASN A 168 -4.96 15.86 -12.19
C ASN A 168 -4.70 14.74 -13.21
N ILE A 169 -4.27 15.15 -14.40
CA ILE A 169 -3.80 14.28 -15.47
C ILE A 169 -2.47 13.73 -14.98
N SER A 170 -2.46 12.45 -14.60
CA SER A 170 -1.22 11.75 -14.36
C SER A 170 -0.34 11.86 -15.60
N VAL A 171 0.89 12.29 -15.39
CA VAL A 171 1.90 12.24 -16.45
C VAL A 171 2.16 10.77 -16.73
N SER A 172 1.71 10.28 -17.89
CA SER A 172 2.04 8.94 -18.32
C SER A 172 3.56 8.86 -18.47
N TYR A 173 4.19 7.94 -17.77
CA TYR A 173 5.57 7.53 -18.08
C TYR A 173 5.58 6.83 -19.44
N THR A 174 5.52 7.63 -20.50
CA THR A 174 5.92 7.17 -21.83
C THR A 174 7.40 7.47 -21.97
N HIS A 175 8.15 6.39 -22.10
CA HIS A 175 9.53 6.30 -22.57
C HIS A 175 10.65 6.59 -21.58
N LEU A 176 11.14 5.50 -21.00
CA LEU A 176 12.58 5.29 -20.97
C LEU A 176 12.89 4.02 -21.76
N ARG A 177 13.43 4.24 -22.96
CA ARG A 177 14.15 3.24 -23.74
C ARG A 177 15.53 3.05 -23.13
#